data_83a9fb5317fc54d9d0ba56b42448418a
#
_entry.id   83a9fb5317fc54d9d0ba56b42448418a
#
_cell.length_a   1.000
_cell.length_b   1.000
_cell.length_c   1.000
_cell.angle_alpha   90.00
_cell.angle_beta   90.00
_cell.angle_gamma   90.00
#
_symmetry.space_group_name_H-M   'P 1'
#
loop_
_entity.id
_entity.type
_entity.pdbx_description
1 polymer ?
#
loop_
_entity_poly.entity_id
_entity_poly.type
_entity_poly.pdbx_seq_one_letter_code
_entity_poly.pdbx_strand_id
1 'polypeptide(L)'
;MNDNYNFSVGCIVRKEDQVLLVRHTYGGANGKLLIPGGFCRENELPEEAAVREVLEETSIVAEVIRMAGIRCERNNWYMLLEMKYVEGIPTSDMQENSEVLFCEISDALTRDDCTEMTKVALRKILDESASYFHLDLEYKKYRGENYT
;
A
#
# COMPACT_ATOMS: atom_id res chain seq x y z
N MET A 1 -8.48 -17.38 -19.35
CA MET A 1 -7.97 -16.51 -18.28
C MET A 1 -6.57 -16.96 -17.87
N ASN A 2 -5.68 -16.04 -17.65
CA ASN A 2 -4.32 -16.36 -17.20
C ASN A 2 -4.33 -16.53 -15.68
N ASP A 3 -4.19 -17.76 -15.22
CA ASP A 3 -4.24 -18.09 -13.79
C ASP A 3 -3.07 -17.52 -13.00
N ASN A 4 -2.04 -17.00 -13.69
CA ASN A 4 -0.87 -16.41 -13.05
C ASN A 4 -0.95 -14.89 -12.93
N TYR A 5 -2.06 -14.30 -13.34
CA TYR A 5 -2.25 -12.85 -13.26
C TYR A 5 -2.91 -12.47 -11.94
N ASN A 6 -2.27 -11.53 -11.25
CA ASN A 6 -2.79 -11.03 -9.98
C ASN A 6 -2.98 -9.52 -10.03
N PHE A 7 -3.96 -9.05 -9.30
CA PHE A 7 -4.16 -7.65 -9.04
C PHE A 7 -4.14 -7.43 -7.53
N SER A 8 -3.28 -6.54 -7.07
CA SER A 8 -3.13 -6.27 -5.63
C SER A 8 -3.22 -4.78 -5.33
N VAL A 9 -3.51 -4.46 -4.09
CA VAL A 9 -3.61 -3.09 -3.61
C VAL A 9 -2.67 -2.87 -2.45
N GLY A 10 -2.10 -1.66 -2.38
CA GLY A 10 -1.37 -1.17 -1.22
C GLY A 10 -2.13 0.04 -0.67
N CYS A 11 -2.33 0.06 0.64
CA CYS A 11 -3.25 1.00 1.28
C CYS A 11 -2.47 2.00 2.13
N ILE A 12 -2.50 3.26 1.72
CA ILE A 12 -1.83 4.35 2.45
C ILE A 12 -2.91 5.06 3.26
N VAL A 13 -3.14 4.56 4.48
CA VAL A 13 -4.18 5.10 5.36
C VAL A 13 -3.59 6.23 6.19
N ARG A 14 -4.08 7.42 5.95
CA ARG A 14 -3.62 8.63 6.65
C ARG A 14 -4.56 9.03 7.77
N LYS A 15 -3.96 9.41 8.88
CA LYS A 15 -4.64 10.07 10.00
C LYS A 15 -3.77 11.29 10.33
N GLU A 16 -4.15 12.45 9.80
CA GLU A 16 -3.33 13.67 9.88
C GLU A 16 -1.95 13.43 9.26
N ASP A 17 -0.87 13.60 10.00
CA ASP A 17 0.50 13.39 9.53
C ASP A 17 1.02 11.98 9.78
N GLN A 18 0.15 11.08 10.20
CA GLN A 18 0.50 9.69 10.48
C GLN A 18 -0.01 8.76 9.40
N VAL A 19 0.67 7.63 9.23
CA VAL A 19 0.30 6.56 8.31
C VAL A 19 0.20 5.24 9.06
N LEU A 20 -0.76 4.42 8.66
CA LEU A 20 -0.99 3.10 9.24
C LEU A 20 0.01 2.10 8.66
N LEU A 21 0.74 1.42 9.53
CA LEU A 21 1.74 0.42 9.15
C LEU A 21 1.49 -0.88 9.90
N VAL A 22 1.89 -1.98 9.28
CA VAL A 22 1.86 -3.32 9.87
C VAL A 22 3.26 -3.91 9.84
N ARG A 23 3.59 -4.73 10.85
CA ARG A 23 4.86 -5.46 10.87
C ARG A 23 4.61 -6.89 10.43
N HIS A 24 5.17 -7.26 9.29
CA HIS A 24 4.99 -8.60 8.73
C HIS A 24 5.69 -9.67 9.56
N THR A 25 5.14 -10.88 9.52
CA THR A 25 5.69 -12.05 10.23
C THR A 25 6.23 -13.12 9.28
N TYR A 26 6.18 -12.89 7.97
CA TYR A 26 6.58 -13.89 6.98
C TYR A 26 7.18 -13.25 5.73
N GLY A 27 7.80 -14.10 4.89
CA GLY A 27 8.32 -13.69 3.59
C GLY A 27 9.51 -12.76 3.69
N GLY A 28 9.80 -12.07 2.59
CA GLY A 28 10.92 -11.15 2.48
C GLY A 28 10.78 -9.90 3.35
N ALA A 29 9.57 -9.58 3.76
CA ALA A 29 9.29 -8.42 4.63
C ALA A 29 9.16 -8.80 6.10
N ASN A 30 9.51 -10.04 6.47
CA ASN A 30 9.43 -10.49 7.86
C ASN A 30 10.21 -9.56 8.79
N GLY A 31 9.54 -9.06 9.83
CA GLY A 31 10.11 -8.13 10.80
C GLY A 31 10.11 -6.69 10.34
N LYS A 32 9.64 -6.39 9.15
CA LYS A 32 9.62 -5.03 8.61
C LYS A 32 8.22 -4.42 8.66
N LEU A 33 8.20 -3.11 8.78
CA LEU A 33 6.97 -2.31 8.70
C LEU A 33 6.66 -1.98 7.24
N LEU A 34 5.39 -2.10 6.88
CA LEU A 34 4.92 -1.73 5.55
C LEU A 34 3.43 -1.32 5.60
N ILE A 35 2.98 -0.70 4.52
CA ILE A 35 1.56 -0.38 4.39
C ILE A 35 0.76 -1.68 4.26
N PRO A 36 -0.46 -1.74 4.81
CA PRO A 36 -1.33 -2.89 4.61
C PRO A 36 -1.75 -3.04 3.14
N GLY A 37 -2.16 -4.23 2.76
CA GLY A 37 -2.61 -4.51 1.41
C GLY A 37 -2.73 -5.99 1.16
N GLY A 38 -3.05 -6.34 -0.07
CA GLY A 38 -3.22 -7.73 -0.47
C GLY A 38 -3.85 -7.86 -1.85
N PHE A 39 -4.17 -9.09 -2.21
CA PHE A 39 -4.74 -9.38 -3.52
C PHE A 39 -6.22 -9.07 -3.59
N CYS A 40 -6.64 -8.51 -4.74
CA CYS A 40 -8.05 -8.38 -5.05
C CYS A 40 -8.64 -9.77 -5.30
N ARG A 41 -9.85 -9.96 -4.84
CA ARG A 41 -10.62 -11.18 -5.10
C ARG A 41 -11.36 -11.06 -6.42
N GLU A 42 -11.82 -12.19 -6.93
CA GLU A 42 -12.66 -12.19 -8.11
C GLU A 42 -13.91 -11.34 -7.87
N ASN A 43 -14.27 -10.51 -8.86
CA ASN A 43 -15.39 -9.59 -8.80
C ASN A 43 -15.29 -8.48 -7.74
N GLU A 44 -14.13 -8.28 -7.16
CA GLU A 44 -13.88 -7.24 -6.18
C GLU A 44 -13.20 -6.05 -6.86
N LEU A 45 -13.74 -4.86 -6.66
CA LEU A 45 -13.07 -3.63 -7.12
C LEU A 45 -11.85 -3.33 -6.26
N PRO A 46 -10.83 -2.65 -6.80
CA PRO A 46 -9.66 -2.29 -5.99
C PRO A 46 -10.00 -1.53 -4.70
N GLU A 47 -10.95 -0.60 -4.76
CA GLU A 47 -11.37 0.15 -3.57
C GLU A 47 -12.00 -0.77 -2.52
N GLU A 48 -12.76 -1.76 -2.96
CA GLU A 48 -13.38 -2.73 -2.06
C GLU A 48 -12.31 -3.61 -1.40
N ALA A 49 -11.34 -4.06 -2.20
CA ALA A 49 -10.20 -4.84 -1.69
C ALA A 49 -9.42 -4.04 -0.64
N ALA A 50 -9.17 -2.76 -0.91
CA ALA A 50 -8.43 -1.90 0.01
C ALA A 50 -9.13 -1.76 1.36
N VAL A 51 -10.43 -1.47 1.34
CA VAL A 51 -11.22 -1.35 2.58
C VAL A 51 -11.21 -2.66 3.36
N ARG A 52 -11.41 -3.79 2.66
CA ARG A 52 -11.42 -5.11 3.28
C ARG A 52 -10.05 -5.48 3.87
N GLU A 53 -8.97 -5.31 3.12
CA GLU A 53 -7.63 -5.66 3.60
C GLU A 53 -7.23 -4.83 4.81
N VAL A 54 -7.51 -3.54 4.80
CA VAL A 54 -7.22 -2.68 5.96
C VAL A 54 -7.99 -3.15 7.18
N LEU A 55 -9.26 -3.46 7.02
CA LEU A 55 -10.08 -3.93 8.14
C LEU A 55 -9.60 -5.29 8.66
N GLU A 56 -9.31 -6.24 7.78
CA GLU A 56 -8.85 -7.57 8.16
C GLU A 56 -7.50 -7.53 8.88
N GLU A 57 -6.55 -6.77 8.36
CA GLU A 57 -5.20 -6.74 8.90
C GLU A 57 -5.03 -5.86 10.14
N THR A 58 -5.85 -4.81 10.26
CA THR A 58 -5.57 -3.75 11.24
C THR A 58 -6.74 -3.38 12.15
N SER A 59 -7.93 -3.87 11.87
CA SER A 59 -9.19 -3.48 12.53
C SER A 59 -9.57 -2.01 12.32
N ILE A 60 -8.96 -1.34 11.35
CA ILE A 60 -9.25 0.05 11.02
C ILE A 60 -10.27 0.10 9.88
N VAL A 61 -11.26 0.98 10.03
CA VAL A 61 -12.16 1.35 8.95
C VAL A 61 -11.59 2.60 8.29
N ALA A 62 -11.35 2.50 6.98
CA ALA A 62 -10.83 3.60 6.19
C ALA A 62 -11.60 3.69 4.88
N GLU A 63 -11.60 4.87 4.27
CA GLU A 63 -12.24 5.08 2.97
C GLU A 63 -11.22 5.56 1.95
N VAL A 64 -11.41 5.14 0.70
CA VAL A 64 -10.50 5.51 -0.39
C VAL A 64 -10.74 6.95 -0.79
N ILE A 65 -9.65 7.71 -0.89
CA ILE A 65 -9.67 9.09 -1.38
C ILE A 65 -9.32 9.12 -2.86
N ARG A 66 -8.24 8.44 -3.26
CA ARG A 66 -7.73 8.51 -4.61
C ARG A 66 -6.72 7.39 -4.89
N MET A 67 -6.49 7.14 -6.18
CA MET A 67 -5.40 6.30 -6.61
C MET A 67 -4.12 7.15 -6.62
N ALA A 68 -3.10 6.70 -5.90
CA ALA A 68 -1.82 7.41 -5.81
C ALA A 68 -0.81 6.93 -6.85
N GLY A 69 -0.99 5.73 -7.38
CA GLY A 69 -0.12 5.20 -8.42
C GLY A 69 -0.44 3.76 -8.74
N ILE A 70 0.18 3.25 -9.77
CA ILE A 70 0.05 1.85 -10.16
C ILE A 70 1.41 1.33 -10.62
N ARG A 71 1.78 0.14 -10.15
CA ARG A 71 2.99 -0.54 -10.58
C ARG A 71 2.57 -1.78 -11.37
N CYS A 72 3.06 -1.85 -12.61
CA CYS A 72 2.72 -2.95 -13.50
C CYS A 72 3.90 -3.88 -13.65
N GLU A 73 3.73 -5.11 -13.22
CA GLU A 73 4.66 -6.22 -13.45
C GLU A 73 3.95 -7.27 -14.31
N ARG A 74 4.69 -8.19 -14.88
CA ARG A 74 4.09 -9.15 -15.82
C ARG A 74 2.94 -9.95 -15.22
N ASN A 75 3.09 -10.36 -13.97
CA ASN A 75 2.11 -11.24 -13.33
C ASN A 75 1.34 -10.56 -12.20
N ASN A 76 1.61 -9.27 -11.96
CA ASN A 76 0.95 -8.57 -10.86
C ASN A 76 0.88 -7.08 -11.15
N TRP A 77 -0.31 -6.54 -11.09
CA TRP A 77 -0.52 -5.09 -11.07
C TRP A 77 -0.83 -4.68 -9.64
N TYR A 78 -0.13 -3.67 -9.18
CA TYR A 78 -0.20 -3.21 -7.79
C TYR A 78 -0.65 -1.76 -7.77
N MET A 79 -1.85 -1.54 -7.26
CA MET A 79 -2.44 -0.20 -7.18
C MET A 79 -2.25 0.38 -5.79
N LEU A 80 -1.64 1.55 -5.71
CA LEU A 80 -1.52 2.32 -4.47
C LEU A 80 -2.75 3.20 -4.31
N LEU A 81 -3.44 3.05 -3.19
CA LEU A 81 -4.62 3.84 -2.87
C LEU A 81 -4.36 4.66 -1.61
N GLU A 82 -4.55 5.97 -1.72
CA GLU A 82 -4.55 6.83 -0.54
C GLU A 82 -5.92 6.76 0.11
N MET A 83 -5.92 6.53 1.42
CA MET A 83 -7.13 6.33 2.19
C MET A 83 -7.15 7.24 3.41
N LYS A 84 -8.35 7.53 3.86
CA LYS A 84 -8.59 8.35 5.05
C LYS A 84 -9.07 7.47 6.18
N TYR A 85 -8.47 7.62 7.36
CA TYR A 85 -8.93 6.98 8.59
C TYR A 85 -10.35 7.45 8.91
N VAL A 86 -11.22 6.50 9.24
CA VAL A 86 -12.60 6.77 9.67
C VAL A 86 -12.76 6.44 11.14
N GLU A 87 -12.47 5.19 11.53
CA GLU A 87 -12.62 4.76 12.92
C GLU A 87 -11.84 3.48 13.19
N GLY A 88 -11.74 3.12 14.44
CA GLY A 88 -11.12 1.87 14.88
C GLY A 88 -9.82 2.12 15.65
N ILE A 89 -9.38 1.07 16.34
CA ILE A 89 -8.14 1.06 17.10
C ILE A 89 -7.19 0.08 16.42
N PRO A 90 -5.96 0.50 16.06
CA PRO A 90 -4.99 -0.40 15.43
C PRO A 90 -4.81 -1.68 16.24
N THR A 91 -5.11 -2.82 15.63
CA THR A 91 -5.06 -4.12 16.30
C THR A 91 -4.48 -5.14 15.34
N SER A 92 -3.45 -5.85 15.79
CA SER A 92 -2.83 -6.92 15.01
C SER A 92 -3.78 -8.11 14.86
N ASP A 93 -3.76 -8.74 13.68
CA ASP A 93 -4.46 -10.00 13.46
C ASP A 93 -3.72 -11.19 14.09
N MET A 94 -2.47 -10.96 14.54
CA MET A 94 -1.59 -11.95 15.19
C MET A 94 -1.32 -13.18 14.30
N GLN A 95 -1.52 -13.05 13.02
CA GLN A 95 -1.28 -14.10 12.00
C GLN A 95 -0.30 -13.61 10.96
N GLU A 96 -0.73 -12.69 10.11
CA GLU A 96 0.10 -12.12 9.05
C GLU A 96 0.97 -10.97 9.54
N ASN A 97 0.57 -10.33 10.64
CA ASN A 97 1.36 -9.28 11.27
C ASN A 97 1.44 -9.47 12.78
N SER A 98 2.44 -8.85 13.39
CA SER A 98 2.66 -8.90 14.84
C SER A 98 2.44 -7.55 15.51
N GLU A 99 2.29 -6.48 14.71
CA GLU A 99 2.15 -5.13 15.22
C GLU A 99 1.42 -4.28 14.19
N VAL A 100 0.52 -3.43 14.68
CA VAL A 100 -0.17 -2.44 13.86
C VAL A 100 -0.06 -1.10 14.58
N LEU A 101 0.37 -0.07 13.87
CA LEU A 101 0.56 1.24 14.49
C LEU A 101 0.36 2.36 13.49
N PHE A 102 0.01 3.53 14.01
CA PHE A 102 0.17 4.78 13.27
C PHE A 102 1.56 5.34 13.54
N CYS A 103 2.25 5.70 12.49
CA CYS A 103 3.61 6.23 12.54
C CYS A 103 3.63 7.58 11.83
N GLU A 104 4.35 8.55 12.39
CA GLU A 104 4.56 9.82 11.69
C GLU A 104 5.20 9.52 10.33
N ILE A 105 4.67 10.12 9.26
CA ILE A 105 5.18 9.89 7.90
C ILE A 105 6.66 10.23 7.81
N SER A 106 7.07 11.34 8.44
CA SER A 106 8.48 11.74 8.45
C SER A 106 9.39 10.69 9.09
N ASP A 107 8.92 10.03 10.15
CA ASP A 107 9.68 8.97 10.81
C ASP A 107 9.72 7.70 9.95
N ALA A 108 8.60 7.33 9.34
CA ALA A 108 8.53 6.15 8.47
C ALA A 108 9.54 6.25 7.33
N LEU A 109 9.71 7.45 6.76
CA LEU A 109 10.63 7.68 5.64
C LEU A 109 12.10 7.47 6.00
N THR A 110 12.46 7.54 7.28
CA THR A 110 13.85 7.42 7.74
C THR A 110 14.13 6.11 8.50
N ARG A 111 13.12 5.30 8.76
CA ARG A 111 13.30 4.04 9.52
C ARG A 111 13.96 2.97 8.66
N ASP A 112 14.94 2.29 9.24
CA ASP A 112 15.63 1.18 8.57
C ASP A 112 14.73 -0.05 8.47
N ASP A 113 13.76 -0.20 9.37
CA ASP A 113 12.84 -1.34 9.38
C ASP A 113 11.56 -1.11 8.56
N CYS A 114 11.47 0.00 7.83
CA CYS A 114 10.37 0.26 6.93
C CYS A 114 10.78 -0.11 5.50
N THR A 115 9.91 -0.82 4.77
CA THR A 115 10.24 -1.27 3.41
C THR A 115 10.42 -0.12 2.44
N GLU A 116 11.28 -0.30 1.44
CA GLU A 116 11.49 0.71 0.39
C GLU A 116 10.20 0.97 -0.41
N MET A 117 9.41 -0.07 -0.67
CA MET A 117 8.14 0.11 -1.38
C MET A 117 7.20 1.05 -0.62
N THR A 118 7.14 0.89 0.71
CA THR A 118 6.34 1.78 1.56
C THR A 118 6.86 3.21 1.49
N LYS A 119 8.18 3.39 1.54
CA LYS A 119 8.79 4.74 1.43
C LYS A 119 8.47 5.39 0.09
N VAL A 120 8.53 4.62 -0.99
CA VAL A 120 8.15 5.12 -2.33
C VAL A 120 6.68 5.55 -2.33
N ALA A 121 5.81 4.73 -1.77
CA ALA A 121 4.38 5.05 -1.68
C ALA A 121 4.13 6.35 -0.90
N LEU A 122 4.81 6.51 0.23
CA LEU A 122 4.68 7.72 1.04
C LEU A 122 5.18 8.97 0.31
N ARG A 123 6.27 8.86 -0.43
CA ARG A 123 6.76 9.98 -1.24
C ARG A 123 5.75 10.39 -2.31
N LYS A 124 5.06 9.42 -2.90
CA LYS A 124 4.05 9.71 -3.93
C LYS A 124 2.88 10.52 -3.38
N ILE A 125 2.39 10.20 -2.19
CA ILE A 125 1.26 10.96 -1.62
C ILE A 125 1.68 12.35 -1.14
N LEU A 126 2.96 12.56 -0.86
CA LEU A 126 3.48 13.86 -0.46
C LEU A 126 3.81 14.75 -1.66
N ASP A 127 3.90 14.18 -2.84
CA ASP A 127 4.18 14.93 -4.07
C ASP A 127 2.87 15.44 -4.66
N GLU A 128 2.59 16.72 -4.42
CA GLU A 128 1.37 17.37 -4.88
C GLU A 128 1.28 17.49 -6.42
N SER A 129 2.41 17.36 -7.10
CA SER A 129 2.46 17.42 -8.57
C SER A 129 2.19 16.06 -9.22
N ALA A 130 2.11 14.98 -8.44
CA ALA A 130 1.89 13.63 -8.97
C ALA A 130 0.51 13.50 -9.61
N SER A 131 0.47 12.87 -10.77
CA SER A 131 -0.76 12.56 -11.47
C SER A 131 -1.21 11.14 -11.16
N TYR A 132 -2.52 10.96 -11.03
CA TYR A 132 -3.12 9.68 -10.61
C TYR A 132 -3.10 8.61 -11.70
N PHE A 133 -3.05 9.00 -12.95
CA PHE A 133 -3.28 8.08 -14.05
C PHE A 133 -2.02 7.74 -14.84
N HIS A 134 -0.87 8.15 -14.35
CA HIS A 134 0.39 7.83 -15.01
C HIS A 134 0.98 6.54 -14.48
N LEU A 135 1.56 5.76 -15.38
CA LEU A 135 2.45 4.69 -14.99
C LEU A 135 3.61 5.30 -14.21
N ASP A 136 4.13 4.53 -13.28
CA ASP A 136 5.29 4.96 -12.52
C ASP A 136 6.47 5.18 -13.46
N LEU A 137 6.95 6.41 -13.53
CA LEU A 137 8.05 6.77 -14.43
C LEU A 137 9.36 6.08 -14.03
N GLU A 138 9.55 5.84 -12.74
CA GLU A 138 10.72 5.11 -12.27
C GLU A 138 10.67 3.66 -12.69
N TYR A 139 9.47 3.05 -12.67
CA TYR A 139 9.28 1.70 -13.16
C TYR A 139 9.60 1.60 -14.65
N LYS A 140 9.13 2.55 -15.45
CA LYS A 140 9.46 2.61 -16.88
C LYS A 140 10.96 2.73 -17.11
N LYS A 141 11.60 3.61 -16.35
CA LYS A 141 13.05 3.81 -16.43
C LYS A 141 13.82 2.56 -16.06
N TYR A 142 13.38 1.90 -15.00
CA TYR A 142 14.00 0.67 -14.54
C TYR A 142 13.95 -0.43 -15.61
N ARG A 143 12.84 -0.52 -16.33
CA ARG A 143 12.68 -1.49 -17.40
C ARG A 143 13.40 -1.12 -18.69
N GLY A 144 13.94 0.08 -18.80
CA GLY A 144 14.57 0.57 -20.01
C GLY A 144 13.60 0.77 -21.17
N GLU A 145 12.31 0.94 -20.88
CA GLU A 145 11.29 1.12 -21.89
C GLU A 145 11.05 2.59 -22.19
N ASN A 146 10.88 2.91 -23.48
CA ASN A 146 10.54 4.25 -23.91
C ASN A 146 9.07 4.29 -24.27
N TYR A 147 8.31 5.09 -23.53
CA TYR A 147 6.90 5.34 -23.81
C TYR A 147 6.77 6.74 -24.41
N THR A 148 6.28 6.76 -25.60
CA THR A 148 6.04 8.01 -26.32
C THR A 148 4.57 8.34 -26.37
#